data_5edf7fd4ee40c15e00e41b1795b7d1b9
#
_entry.id   5edf7fd4ee40c15e00e41b1795b7d1b9
#
_cell.length_a   1.000
_cell.length_b   1.000
_cell.length_c   1.000
_cell.angle_alpha   90.00
_cell.angle_beta   90.00
_cell.angle_gamma   90.00
#
_symmetry.space_group_name_H-M   'P 1'
#
loop_
_entity.id
_entity.type
_entity.pdbx_description
1 polymer ?
#
loop_
_entity_poly.entity_id
_entity_poly.type
_entity_poly.pdbx_seq_one_letter_code
_entity_poly.pdbx_strand_id
1 'polypeptide(L)'
;MSVVVIVLPKMEDAKKIRKILMGHGFPQVFAYATASAALSEIREHESGMVISGYHLKDMYYTELADSLPPHFELVLLGSASTVSAADTGILSLTTPLKVYDLVNTAEMVLHQMERMAKKPESRNGAVN
;
A
#
# COMPACT_ATOMS: atom_id res chain seq x y z
N MET A 1 -4.50 9.85 -10.32
CA MET A 1 -4.96 8.48 -10.21
C MET A 1 -4.10 7.69 -9.22
N SER A 2 -4.72 6.84 -8.45
CA SER A 2 -4.00 6.14 -7.39
C SER A 2 -3.43 4.81 -7.88
N VAL A 3 -2.36 4.38 -7.24
CA VAL A 3 -1.65 3.17 -7.59
C VAL A 3 -1.63 2.22 -6.39
N VAL A 4 -1.57 0.92 -6.65
CA VAL A 4 -1.32 -0.08 -5.62
C VAL A 4 0.04 -0.69 -5.89
N VAL A 5 0.92 -0.65 -4.89
CA VAL A 5 2.25 -1.23 -5.00
C VAL A 5 2.38 -2.32 -3.96
N ILE A 6 2.72 -3.52 -4.39
CA ILE A 6 2.83 -4.68 -3.51
C ILE A 6 4.30 -5.03 -3.37
N VAL A 7 4.77 -5.12 -2.12
CA VAL A 7 6.17 -5.42 -1.83
C VAL A 7 6.22 -6.61 -0.89
N LEU A 8 6.60 -7.76 -1.41
CA LEU A 8 6.71 -8.98 -0.61
C LEU A 8 8.02 -9.68 -0.97
N PRO A 9 8.67 -10.36 0.00
CA PRO A 9 9.96 -11.01 -0.28
C PRO A 9 9.87 -12.03 -1.40
N LYS A 10 8.72 -12.68 -1.53
CA LYS A 10 8.53 -13.66 -2.59
C LYS A 10 7.70 -13.02 -3.70
N MET A 11 8.31 -12.87 -4.86
CA MET A 11 7.64 -12.25 -6.00
C MET A 11 6.39 -13.02 -6.39
N GLU A 12 6.37 -14.33 -6.21
CA GLU A 12 5.20 -15.13 -6.53
C GLU A 12 3.98 -14.69 -5.73
N ASP A 13 4.18 -14.41 -4.45
CA ASP A 13 3.08 -13.97 -3.60
C ASP A 13 2.60 -12.59 -4.03
N ALA A 14 3.53 -11.71 -4.33
CA ALA A 14 3.18 -10.36 -4.77
C ALA A 14 2.39 -10.40 -6.08
N LYS A 15 2.80 -11.27 -7.00
CA LYS A 15 2.10 -11.40 -8.28
C LYS A 15 0.70 -11.96 -8.12
N LYS A 16 0.49 -12.85 -7.17
CA LYS A 16 -0.84 -13.38 -6.92
C LYS A 16 -1.80 -12.28 -6.47
N ILE A 17 -1.34 -11.45 -5.56
CA ILE A 17 -2.17 -10.34 -5.06
C ILE A 17 -2.43 -9.36 -6.19
N ARG A 18 -1.42 -9.05 -6.99
CA ARG A 18 -1.57 -8.16 -8.13
C ARG A 18 -2.66 -8.69 -9.07
N LYS A 19 -2.62 -9.99 -9.37
CA LYS A 19 -3.57 -10.59 -10.28
C LYS A 19 -5.00 -10.48 -9.75
N ILE A 20 -5.18 -10.69 -8.45
CA ILE A 20 -6.49 -10.58 -7.83
C ILE A 20 -7.02 -9.16 -7.97
N LEU A 21 -6.21 -8.19 -7.64
CA LEU A 21 -6.65 -6.80 -7.69
C LEU A 21 -6.95 -6.35 -9.11
N MET A 22 -6.11 -6.72 -10.06
CA MET A 22 -6.37 -6.37 -11.45
C MET A 22 -7.65 -7.04 -11.96
N GLY A 23 -7.92 -8.25 -11.51
CA GLY A 23 -9.16 -8.94 -11.85
C GLY A 23 -10.40 -8.28 -11.29
N HIS A 24 -10.23 -7.47 -10.25
CA HIS A 24 -11.32 -6.72 -9.64
C HIS A 24 -11.36 -5.26 -10.10
N GLY A 25 -10.66 -4.93 -11.15
CA GLY A 25 -10.80 -3.63 -11.79
C GLY A 25 -9.82 -2.56 -11.39
N PHE A 26 -8.82 -2.88 -10.56
CA PHE A 26 -7.80 -1.92 -10.22
C PHE A 26 -6.81 -1.79 -11.39
N PRO A 27 -6.70 -0.61 -12.00
CA PRO A 27 -5.94 -0.50 -13.26
C PRO A 27 -4.44 -0.40 -13.10
N GLN A 28 -3.95 0.10 -11.98
CA GLN A 28 -2.52 0.31 -11.79
C GLN A 28 -2.06 -0.42 -10.54
N VAL A 29 -1.58 -1.64 -10.73
CA VAL A 29 -1.11 -2.49 -9.63
C VAL A 29 0.27 -3.03 -10.01
N PHE A 30 1.26 -2.78 -9.16
CA PHE A 30 2.64 -3.17 -9.41
C PHE A 30 3.15 -4.06 -8.29
N ALA A 31 3.98 -5.04 -8.62
CA ALA A 31 4.51 -6.00 -7.66
C ALA A 31 6.03 -5.98 -7.69
N TYR A 32 6.63 -5.90 -6.50
CA TYR A 32 8.08 -5.85 -6.36
C TYR A 32 8.53 -6.76 -5.22
N ALA A 33 9.76 -7.23 -5.30
CA ALA A 33 10.33 -8.09 -4.26
C ALA A 33 11.24 -7.31 -3.29
N THR A 34 11.56 -6.06 -3.60
CA THR A 34 12.38 -5.22 -2.73
C THR A 34 11.72 -3.87 -2.54
N ALA A 35 12.00 -3.27 -1.39
CA ALA A 35 11.45 -1.96 -1.08
C ALA A 35 12.05 -0.86 -1.97
N SER A 36 13.34 -0.95 -2.27
CA SER A 36 13.95 0.08 -3.10
C SER A 36 13.34 0.12 -4.50
N ALA A 37 13.05 -1.06 -5.08
CA ALA A 37 12.38 -1.10 -6.38
C ALA A 37 10.98 -0.52 -6.29
N ALA A 38 10.27 -0.85 -5.21
CA ALA A 38 8.92 -0.33 -5.01
C ALA A 38 8.93 1.18 -4.85
N LEU A 39 9.89 1.71 -4.10
CA LEU A 39 9.98 3.16 -3.90
C LEU A 39 10.22 3.91 -5.20
N SER A 40 10.98 3.32 -6.12
CA SER A 40 11.17 3.94 -7.43
C SER A 40 9.84 4.09 -8.16
N GLU A 41 9.00 3.07 -8.08
CA GLU A 41 7.68 3.14 -8.69
C GLU A 41 6.79 4.15 -7.96
N ILE A 42 6.81 4.10 -6.64
CA ILE A 42 5.96 4.96 -5.81
C ILE A 42 6.21 6.44 -6.11
N ARG A 43 7.46 6.80 -6.34
CA ARG A 43 7.81 8.20 -6.60
C ARG A 43 7.27 8.74 -7.91
N GLU A 44 6.80 7.86 -8.78
CA GLU A 44 6.22 8.27 -10.06
C GLU A 44 4.73 8.59 -9.95
N HIS A 45 4.14 8.46 -8.77
CA HIS A 45 2.70 8.59 -8.59
C HIS A 45 2.36 9.57 -7.49
N GLU A 46 1.15 10.12 -7.54
CA GLU A 46 0.71 11.12 -6.57
C GLU A 46 0.13 10.53 -5.30
N SER A 47 -0.53 9.40 -5.42
CA SER A 47 -1.21 8.80 -4.28
C SER A 47 -1.36 7.31 -4.49
N GLY A 48 -1.54 6.59 -3.41
CA GLY A 48 -1.73 5.17 -3.54
C GLY A 48 -1.64 4.40 -2.24
N MET A 49 -1.61 3.09 -2.38
CA MET A 49 -1.53 2.16 -1.28
C MET A 49 -0.33 1.24 -1.49
N VAL A 50 0.37 0.94 -0.40
CA VAL A 50 1.49 0.00 -0.44
C VAL A 50 1.12 -1.18 0.45
N ILE A 51 1.11 -2.38 -0.13
CA ILE A 51 0.90 -3.61 0.65
C ILE A 51 2.28 -4.20 0.88
N SER A 52 2.69 -4.31 2.14
CA SER A 52 4.04 -4.69 2.51
C SER A 52 4.06 -5.86 3.46
N GLY A 53 5.05 -6.74 3.30
CA GLY A 53 5.36 -7.74 4.33
C GLY A 53 6.03 -7.07 5.50
N TYR A 54 6.15 -7.80 6.61
CA TYR A 54 6.77 -7.30 7.83
C TYR A 54 8.26 -7.06 7.63
N HIS A 55 8.94 -8.03 7.04
CA HIS A 55 10.39 -7.96 6.81
C HIS A 55 10.65 -8.19 5.33
N LEU A 56 11.12 -7.17 4.65
CA LEU A 56 11.42 -7.24 3.23
C LEU A 56 12.89 -7.61 3.06
N LYS A 57 13.30 -7.87 1.82
CA LYS A 57 14.69 -8.27 1.56
C LYS A 57 15.69 -7.19 1.97
N ASP A 58 15.32 -5.93 1.80
CA ASP A 58 16.25 -4.82 2.02
C ASP A 58 15.87 -3.91 3.17
N MET A 59 14.69 -4.08 3.78
CA MET A 59 14.32 -3.27 4.95
C MET A 59 13.08 -3.83 5.61
N TYR A 60 12.75 -3.32 6.79
CA TYR A 60 11.50 -3.66 7.47
C TYR A 60 10.39 -2.73 6.99
N TYR A 61 9.14 -3.15 7.21
CA TYR A 61 7.99 -2.35 6.77
C TYR A 61 7.99 -0.96 7.40
N THR A 62 8.52 -0.81 8.61
CA THR A 62 8.56 0.50 9.27
C THR A 62 9.44 1.47 8.52
N GLU A 63 10.58 0.99 8.03
CA GLU A 63 11.47 1.84 7.24
C GLU A 63 10.82 2.25 5.92
N LEU A 64 10.12 1.31 5.31
CA LEU A 64 9.40 1.62 4.08
C LEU A 64 8.32 2.66 4.34
N ALA A 65 7.55 2.48 5.42
CA ALA A 65 6.50 3.42 5.76
C ALA A 65 7.05 4.83 5.96
N ASP A 66 8.21 4.93 6.61
CA ASP A 66 8.84 6.22 6.86
C ASP A 66 9.33 6.88 5.57
N SER A 67 9.53 6.09 4.53
CA SER A 67 10.05 6.59 3.25
C SER A 67 8.97 6.97 2.26
N LEU A 68 7.71 6.73 2.61
CA LEU A 68 6.62 6.98 1.68
C LEU A 68 6.34 8.48 1.55
N PRO A 69 6.05 8.94 0.33
CA PRO A 69 5.63 10.33 0.16
C PRO A 69 4.24 10.55 0.74
N PRO A 70 3.82 11.80 0.87
CA PRO A 70 2.45 12.09 1.32
C PRO A 70 1.42 11.42 0.41
N HIS A 71 0.27 11.13 0.98
CA HIS A 71 -0.85 10.53 0.26
C HIS A 71 -0.61 9.09 -0.18
N PHE A 72 0.29 8.40 0.55
CA PHE A 72 0.44 6.96 0.44
C PHE A 72 0.21 6.33 1.81
N GLU A 73 -0.51 5.21 1.81
CA GLU A 73 -0.80 4.49 3.04
C GLU A 73 -0.21 3.09 2.94
N LEU A 74 0.53 2.68 3.96
CA LEU A 74 1.07 1.33 4.01
C LEU A 74 0.11 0.40 4.73
N VAL A 75 -0.15 -0.76 4.12
CA VAL A 75 -0.97 -1.80 4.71
C VAL A 75 -0.07 -3.01 4.92
N LEU A 76 0.05 -3.45 6.16
CA LEU A 76 0.89 -4.58 6.51
C LEU A 76 0.16 -5.89 6.22
N LEU A 77 0.82 -6.81 5.55
CA LEU A 77 0.29 -8.14 5.31
C LEU A 77 1.13 -9.17 6.07
N GLY A 78 0.50 -9.95 6.93
CA GLY A 78 1.23 -10.94 7.69
C GLY A 78 0.30 -11.88 8.45
N SER A 79 0.90 -12.83 9.16
CA SER A 79 0.14 -13.74 10.01
C SER A 79 -0.49 -12.95 11.15
N ALA A 80 -1.45 -13.57 11.84
CA ALA A 80 -2.10 -12.92 12.97
C ALA A 80 -1.09 -12.49 14.04
N SER A 81 -0.11 -13.34 14.32
CA SER A 81 0.89 -13.01 15.35
C SER A 81 1.79 -11.87 14.87
N THR A 82 2.16 -11.85 13.60
CA THR A 82 2.97 -10.77 13.05
C THR A 82 2.24 -9.45 13.12
N VAL A 83 0.96 -9.45 12.74
CA VAL A 83 0.15 -8.24 12.76
C VAL A 83 -0.04 -7.75 14.19
N SER A 84 -0.24 -8.65 15.14
CA SER A 84 -0.38 -8.28 16.54
C SER A 84 0.87 -7.63 17.11
N ALA A 85 2.02 -7.99 16.58
CA ALA A 85 3.29 -7.44 17.07
C ALA A 85 3.64 -6.12 16.40
N ALA A 86 2.87 -5.69 15.40
CA ALA A 86 3.17 -4.48 14.67
C ALA A 86 2.74 -3.25 15.44
N ASP A 87 3.20 -2.09 14.99
CA ASP A 87 2.83 -0.82 15.60
C ASP A 87 1.33 -0.59 15.52
N THR A 88 0.78 -0.03 16.57
CA THR A 88 -0.63 0.33 16.56
C THR A 88 -0.84 1.46 15.56
N GLY A 89 -1.99 1.46 14.92
CA GLY A 89 -2.30 2.48 13.94
C GLY A 89 -1.98 2.09 12.51
N ILE A 90 -1.23 1.02 12.32
CA ILE A 90 -0.95 0.51 10.98
C ILE A 90 -2.13 -0.34 10.52
N LEU A 91 -2.64 -0.04 9.33
CA LEU A 91 -3.64 -0.91 8.72
C LEU A 91 -3.01 -2.24 8.37
N SER A 92 -3.76 -3.31 8.51
CA SER A 92 -3.19 -4.63 8.26
C SER A 92 -4.20 -5.58 7.66
N LEU A 93 -3.66 -6.58 6.95
CA LEU A 93 -4.40 -7.71 6.41
C LEU A 93 -3.73 -8.96 6.92
N THR A 94 -4.51 -9.92 7.41
CA THR A 94 -3.95 -11.15 7.95
C THR A 94 -4.05 -12.29 6.96
N THR A 95 -3.06 -13.19 7.01
CA THR A 95 -3.12 -14.42 6.22
C THR A 95 -3.81 -15.52 7.04
N PRO A 96 -4.56 -16.41 6.39
CA PRO A 96 -4.77 -16.50 4.95
C PRO A 96 -5.60 -15.30 4.45
N LEU A 97 -5.14 -14.71 3.37
CA LEU A 97 -5.73 -13.47 2.86
C LEU A 97 -7.05 -13.78 2.15
N LYS A 98 -8.08 -13.02 2.53
CA LYS A 98 -9.38 -13.16 1.90
C LYS A 98 -9.53 -12.08 0.83
N VAL A 99 -10.04 -12.48 -0.32
CA VAL A 99 -10.20 -11.54 -1.44
C VAL A 99 -11.09 -10.37 -1.05
N TYR A 100 -12.16 -10.63 -0.31
CA TYR A 100 -13.07 -9.58 0.12
C TYR A 100 -12.36 -8.52 0.95
N ASP A 101 -11.55 -8.97 1.91
CA ASP A 101 -10.81 -8.03 2.77
C ASP A 101 -9.81 -7.22 1.97
N LEU A 102 -9.12 -7.88 1.05
CA LEU A 102 -8.13 -7.22 0.21
C LEU A 102 -8.79 -6.14 -0.66
N VAL A 103 -9.86 -6.47 -1.34
CA VAL A 103 -10.51 -5.55 -2.25
C VAL A 103 -11.12 -4.37 -1.48
N ASN A 104 -11.78 -4.66 -0.37
CA ASN A 104 -12.37 -3.59 0.44
C ASN A 104 -11.33 -2.64 0.99
N THR A 105 -10.23 -3.18 1.48
CA THR A 105 -9.16 -2.34 2.02
C THR A 105 -8.58 -1.47 0.92
N ALA A 106 -8.35 -2.04 -0.25
CA ALA A 106 -7.80 -1.28 -1.36
C ALA A 106 -8.73 -0.15 -1.78
N GLU A 107 -10.03 -0.44 -1.90
CA GLU A 107 -10.99 0.59 -2.28
C GLU A 107 -11.04 1.72 -1.26
N MET A 108 -11.06 1.37 0.01
CA MET A 108 -11.13 2.36 1.06
C MET A 108 -9.89 3.24 1.09
N VAL A 109 -8.73 2.62 1.06
CA VAL A 109 -7.46 3.35 1.16
C VAL A 109 -7.24 4.23 -0.06
N LEU A 110 -7.47 3.70 -1.25
CA LEU A 110 -7.26 4.48 -2.47
C LEU A 110 -8.21 5.67 -2.54
N HIS A 111 -9.46 5.46 -2.16
CA HIS A 111 -10.41 6.55 -2.15
C HIS A 111 -9.96 7.66 -1.19
N GLN A 112 -9.52 7.27 -0.01
CA GLN A 112 -9.08 8.24 0.99
C GLN A 112 -7.83 8.98 0.54
N MET A 113 -6.87 8.28 -0.01
CA MET A 113 -5.63 8.90 -0.46
C MET A 113 -5.87 9.85 -1.63
N GLU A 114 -6.75 9.48 -2.54
CA GLU A 114 -7.10 10.37 -3.65
C GLU A 114 -7.77 11.64 -3.17
N ARG A 115 -8.66 11.51 -2.21
CA ARG A 115 -9.32 12.68 -1.66
C ARG A 115 -8.33 13.62 -1.00
N MET A 116 -7.39 13.06 -0.24
CA MET A 116 -6.39 13.87 0.42
C MET A 116 -5.48 14.58 -0.57
N ALA A 117 -5.13 13.88 -1.65
CA ALA A 117 -4.25 14.46 -2.65
C ALA A 117 -4.90 15.60 -3.42
N LYS A 118 -6.22 15.59 -3.53
CA LYS A 118 -6.92 16.61 -4.30
C LYS A 118 -7.27 17.85 -3.53
N LYS A 119 -7.25 17.76 -2.21
CA LYS A 119 -7.86 18.82 -1.42
C LYS A 119 -6.99 19.91 -0.92
N PRO A 120 -5.81 19.64 -0.54
CA PRO A 120 -5.16 20.43 0.49
C PRO A 120 -4.94 21.86 0.19
N GLU A 121 -4.12 22.13 -0.74
CA GLU A 121 -3.70 23.49 -0.88
C GLU A 121 -4.78 24.37 -1.39
N SER A 122 -5.60 23.85 -2.24
CA SER A 122 -6.62 24.69 -2.82
C SER A 122 -7.48 25.29 -1.75
N ARG A 123 -7.74 24.53 -0.72
CA ARG A 123 -8.55 25.02 0.33
C ARG A 123 -7.88 26.06 1.15
N ASN A 124 -6.63 25.83 1.41
CA ASN A 124 -5.87 26.79 2.14
C ASN A 124 -5.78 28.09 1.39
N GLY A 125 -5.57 27.99 0.12
CA GLY A 125 -5.50 29.17 -0.65
C GLY A 125 -6.77 29.93 -0.65
N ALA A 126 -7.86 29.24 -0.64
CA ALA A 126 -9.14 29.90 -0.70
C ALA A 126 -9.41 30.69 0.57
N VAL A 127 -8.81 30.29 1.58
CA VAL A 127 -9.06 30.93 2.83
C VAL A 127 -8.59 32.32 2.89
N ASN A 128 -7.68 32.58 2.13
CA ASN A 128 -7.17 33.87 2.21
C ASN A 128 -7.68 34.82 1.35
#